data_09a84e0a100d19cda2fb33b83c9ce1bc
#
_entry.id   09a84e0a100d19cda2fb33b83c9ce1bc
#
_cell.length_a   1.000
_cell.length_b   1.000
_cell.length_c   1.000
_cell.angle_alpha   90.00
_cell.angle_beta   90.00
_cell.angle_gamma   90.00
#
_symmetry.space_group_name_H-M   'P 1'
#
loop_
_entity.id
_entity.type
_entity.pdbx_description
1 polymer ?
#
loop_
_entity_poly.entity_id
_entity_poly.type
_entity_poly.pdbx_seq_one_letter_code
_entity_poly.pdbx_strand_id
1 'polypeptide(L)'
;MRKIFLLVALIMLVLLCSCAGNDPTEKDKIPPTTPKLITHLGDTGDDPITIDGALVNLNDDNNGIDAVSDGNWIKVPWEKFVDNDLSHVKVYRYTESNPEPNLIATVPAADNYYLDQSSLVERQWYYYYVELYDASDNFSVSDTVSYALLAKSMLTSPADGEYVDPTELSLCWERGDSQTSKFRVLLWDNDTGNLVFDYDYYYTPNVEPSPPPEFPFPVLTPAPVNGQVYRWRIDAFDLDSEHNLEMGSESSERTLIIRYN
;
A
#
# COMPACT_ATOMS: atom_id res chain seq x y z
N MET A 1 24.03 -40.92 86.56
CA MET A 1 23.88 -39.64 85.84
C MET A 1 24.37 -39.83 84.43
N ARG A 2 23.43 -40.16 83.53
CA ARG A 2 23.72 -40.40 82.09
C ARG A 2 23.46 -39.13 81.32
N LYS A 3 24.47 -38.58 80.67
CA LYS A 3 24.34 -37.44 79.71
C LYS A 3 23.88 -38.03 78.39
N ILE A 4 22.69 -37.65 77.96
CA ILE A 4 22.15 -37.93 76.63
C ILE A 4 22.62 -36.85 75.72
N PHE A 5 23.48 -37.20 74.77
CA PHE A 5 23.81 -36.31 73.64
C PHE A 5 22.72 -36.34 72.57
N LEU A 6 22.03 -35.23 72.39
CA LEU A 6 21.05 -35.12 71.33
C LEU A 6 21.79 -34.65 70.05
N LEU A 7 21.92 -35.55 69.08
CA LEU A 7 22.51 -35.23 67.76
C LEU A 7 21.40 -34.61 66.91
N VAL A 8 21.45 -33.29 66.78
CA VAL A 8 20.57 -32.57 65.84
C VAL A 8 21.19 -32.71 64.45
N ALA A 9 20.68 -33.62 63.65
CA ALA A 9 20.99 -33.68 62.23
C ALA A 9 20.25 -32.54 61.49
N LEU A 10 20.99 -31.50 61.16
CA LEU A 10 20.52 -30.40 60.30
C LEU A 10 20.48 -30.92 58.86
N ILE A 11 19.29 -31.37 58.42
CA ILE A 11 19.04 -31.68 57.03
C ILE A 11 18.97 -30.35 56.29
N MET A 12 20.07 -29.98 55.67
CA MET A 12 20.13 -28.86 54.74
C MET A 12 19.45 -29.29 53.42
N LEU A 13 18.15 -29.02 53.34
CA LEU A 13 17.39 -29.17 52.09
C LEU A 13 17.84 -28.09 51.12
N VAL A 14 18.84 -28.42 50.30
CA VAL A 14 19.19 -27.59 49.14
C VAL A 14 18.05 -27.68 48.15
N LEU A 15 17.14 -26.72 48.21
CA LEU A 15 16.21 -26.45 47.14
C LEU A 15 17.06 -25.98 45.94
N LEU A 16 17.39 -26.93 45.06
CA LEU A 16 17.82 -26.63 43.71
C LEU A 16 16.62 -25.98 43.00
N CYS A 17 16.50 -24.67 43.19
CA CYS A 17 15.70 -23.87 42.29
C CYS A 17 16.41 -23.95 40.94
N SER A 18 16.00 -24.96 40.14
CA SER A 18 16.34 -24.99 38.72
C SER A 18 15.61 -23.81 38.10
N CYS A 19 16.21 -22.61 38.22
CA CYS A 19 15.99 -21.61 37.21
C CYS A 19 16.48 -22.28 35.92
N ALA A 20 15.56 -22.66 35.04
CA ALA A 20 15.89 -22.83 33.64
C ALA A 20 16.37 -21.47 33.15
N GLY A 21 17.62 -21.12 33.52
CA GLY A 21 18.32 -20.03 32.92
C GLY A 21 18.53 -20.45 31.48
N ASN A 22 17.96 -19.69 30.54
CA ASN A 22 18.36 -19.79 29.15
C ASN A 22 19.88 -19.71 29.14
N ASP A 23 20.54 -20.73 28.62
CA ASP A 23 21.98 -20.69 28.40
C ASP A 23 22.22 -19.48 27.49
N PRO A 24 22.99 -18.46 27.91
CA PRO A 24 23.24 -17.27 27.09
C PRO A 24 23.97 -17.59 25.77
N THR A 25 24.34 -18.86 25.55
CA THR A 25 24.93 -19.36 24.33
C THR A 25 23.91 -20.11 23.45
N GLU A 26 22.70 -20.42 23.93
CA GLU A 26 21.70 -21.06 23.12
C GLU A 26 21.02 -20.01 22.24
N LYS A 27 21.24 -20.15 20.91
CA LYS A 27 20.61 -19.31 19.91
C LYS A 27 19.08 -19.51 19.95
N ASP A 28 18.33 -18.45 19.91
CA ASP A 28 16.87 -18.52 19.78
C ASP A 28 16.49 -19.37 18.55
N LYS A 29 15.43 -20.18 18.69
CA LYS A 29 14.91 -21.09 17.66
C LYS A 29 13.43 -20.83 17.36
N ILE A 30 12.87 -19.77 17.92
CA ILE A 30 11.46 -19.43 17.75
C ILE A 30 11.36 -18.46 16.57
N PRO A 31 10.71 -18.85 15.44
CA PRO A 31 10.50 -17.94 14.34
C PRO A 31 9.63 -16.74 14.73
N PRO A 32 9.78 -15.60 14.06
CA PRO A 32 8.87 -14.47 14.21
C PRO A 32 7.42 -14.84 13.89
N THR A 33 6.49 -14.04 14.39
CA THR A 33 5.08 -14.10 13.97
C THR A 33 4.98 -13.95 12.45
N THR A 34 4.13 -14.76 11.81
CA THR A 34 3.93 -14.73 10.36
C THR A 34 3.56 -13.31 9.90
N PRO A 35 4.34 -12.71 8.99
CA PRO A 35 4.03 -11.39 8.45
C PRO A 35 2.75 -11.42 7.61
N LYS A 36 1.99 -10.34 7.64
CA LYS A 36 0.78 -10.19 6.84
C LYS A 36 0.96 -9.07 5.83
N LEU A 37 0.93 -9.41 4.54
CA LEU A 37 0.83 -8.46 3.46
C LEU A 37 -0.61 -7.97 3.34
N ILE A 38 -0.79 -6.71 2.91
CA ILE A 38 -2.11 -6.13 2.73
C ILE A 38 -2.46 -6.25 1.24
N THR A 39 -3.53 -6.99 0.95
CA THR A 39 -4.06 -7.13 -0.43
C THR A 39 -4.55 -5.79 -0.95
N HIS A 40 -4.77 -5.68 -2.28
CA HIS A 40 -5.44 -4.51 -2.84
C HIS A 40 -6.86 -4.38 -2.25
N LEU A 41 -7.18 -3.21 -1.69
CA LEU A 41 -8.44 -2.96 -0.98
C LEU A 41 -9.41 -2.09 -1.78
N GLY A 42 -9.02 -1.68 -2.97
CA GLY A 42 -9.76 -0.78 -3.84
C GLY A 42 -9.06 0.57 -4.00
N ASP A 43 -9.61 1.42 -4.85
CA ASP A 43 -9.06 2.74 -5.12
C ASP A 43 -9.44 3.76 -4.03
N THR A 44 -8.65 4.83 -3.96
CA THR A 44 -8.95 6.02 -3.15
C THR A 44 -10.38 6.50 -3.38
N GLY A 45 -11.11 6.79 -2.31
CA GLY A 45 -12.49 7.23 -2.37
C GLY A 45 -13.55 6.12 -2.23
N ASP A 46 -13.15 4.86 -2.21
CA ASP A 46 -14.07 3.77 -1.91
C ASP A 46 -14.58 3.84 -0.46
N ASP A 47 -15.72 3.21 -0.21
CA ASP A 47 -16.29 3.16 1.13
C ASP A 47 -15.35 2.42 2.11
N PRO A 48 -15.25 2.88 3.36
CA PRO A 48 -14.47 2.18 4.38
C PRO A 48 -14.92 0.72 4.54
N ILE A 49 -13.96 -0.18 4.66
CA ILE A 49 -14.21 -1.60 4.91
C ILE A 49 -13.75 -2.03 6.30
N THR A 50 -14.19 -3.19 6.76
CA THR A 50 -13.77 -3.74 8.05
C THR A 50 -12.83 -4.92 7.83
N ILE A 51 -11.60 -4.83 8.35
CA ILE A 51 -10.61 -5.90 8.32
C ILE A 51 -10.28 -6.26 9.77
N ASP A 52 -10.41 -7.53 10.13
CA ASP A 52 -10.13 -8.04 11.48
C ASP A 52 -10.80 -7.23 12.60
N GLY A 53 -12.00 -6.67 12.32
CA GLY A 53 -12.77 -5.86 13.28
C GLY A 53 -12.34 -4.39 13.36
N ALA A 54 -11.34 -3.95 12.61
CA ALA A 54 -10.94 -2.56 12.49
C ALA A 54 -11.53 -1.92 11.22
N LEU A 55 -12.02 -0.69 11.34
CA LEU A 55 -12.47 0.10 10.20
C LEU A 55 -11.23 0.64 9.47
N VAL A 56 -11.09 0.29 8.19
CA VAL A 56 -10.05 0.79 7.29
C VAL A 56 -10.67 1.84 6.39
N ASN A 57 -10.11 3.06 6.44
CA ASN A 57 -10.53 4.15 5.58
C ASN A 57 -9.84 4.02 4.21
N LEU A 58 -10.61 3.80 3.16
CA LEU A 58 -10.13 3.67 1.78
C LEU A 58 -9.98 5.03 1.07
N ASN A 59 -10.17 6.13 1.79
CA ASN A 59 -9.89 7.48 1.26
C ASN A 59 -8.39 7.86 1.33
N ASP A 60 -7.55 6.99 1.87
CA ASP A 60 -6.10 7.17 1.88
C ASP A 60 -5.48 6.66 0.59
N ASP A 61 -4.43 7.32 0.13
CA ASP A 61 -3.61 6.82 -0.96
C ASP A 61 -3.01 5.46 -0.61
N ASN A 62 -2.94 4.56 -1.60
CA ASN A 62 -2.37 3.22 -1.48
C ASN A 62 -3.09 2.30 -0.48
N ASN A 63 -4.23 1.84 -0.86
CA ASN A 63 -5.05 0.89 -0.13
C ASN A 63 -4.58 -0.56 -0.36
N GLY A 64 -3.60 -0.98 0.43
CA GLY A 64 -2.97 -2.28 0.25
C GLY A 64 -1.89 -2.26 -0.83
N ILE A 65 -1.67 -3.40 -1.51
CA ILE A 65 -0.78 -3.45 -2.68
C ILE A 65 -1.40 -2.64 -3.81
N ASP A 66 -0.68 -1.65 -4.33
CA ASP A 66 -1.23 -0.70 -5.29
C ASP A 66 -0.14 0.00 -6.13
N ALA A 67 -0.59 0.69 -7.22
CA ALA A 67 0.21 1.66 -7.93
C ALA A 67 0.55 2.87 -7.05
N VAL A 68 1.41 3.75 -7.53
CA VAL A 68 1.71 5.02 -6.86
C VAL A 68 1.79 6.16 -7.88
N SER A 69 1.42 7.36 -7.48
CA SER A 69 1.41 8.55 -8.35
C SER A 69 2.81 8.99 -8.82
N ASP A 70 3.85 8.77 -8.00
CA ASP A 70 5.21 9.27 -8.27
C ASP A 70 5.96 8.56 -9.40
N GLY A 71 5.55 7.35 -9.80
CA GLY A 71 6.23 6.57 -10.83
C GLY A 71 5.45 5.33 -11.28
N ASN A 72 5.96 4.58 -12.25
CA ASN A 72 5.42 3.28 -12.64
C ASN A 72 5.90 2.19 -11.66
N TRP A 73 5.47 2.30 -10.41
CA TRP A 73 5.93 1.48 -9.30
C TRP A 73 4.77 0.82 -8.58
N ILE A 74 5.05 -0.27 -7.88
CA ILE A 74 4.10 -0.97 -7.02
C ILE A 74 4.55 -0.80 -5.58
N LYS A 75 3.67 -0.33 -4.71
CA LYS A 75 3.87 -0.31 -3.27
C LYS A 75 3.31 -1.60 -2.67
N VAL A 76 4.14 -2.31 -1.92
CA VAL A 76 3.82 -3.59 -1.26
C VAL A 76 3.82 -3.35 0.25
N PRO A 77 2.69 -3.04 0.88
CA PRO A 77 2.60 -2.79 2.30
C PRO A 77 2.33 -4.07 3.11
N TRP A 78 2.67 -4.02 4.37
CA TRP A 78 2.37 -5.06 5.36
C TRP A 78 1.97 -4.47 6.71
N GLU A 79 1.29 -5.29 7.51
CA GLU A 79 0.95 -4.92 8.88
C GLU A 79 2.22 -4.73 9.72
N LYS A 80 2.14 -3.82 10.69
CA LYS A 80 3.25 -3.58 11.61
C LYS A 80 3.53 -4.83 12.43
N PHE A 81 4.78 -5.25 12.46
CA PHE A 81 5.23 -6.39 13.25
C PHE A 81 5.21 -6.10 14.75
N VAL A 82 4.97 -7.13 15.54
CA VAL A 82 4.82 -7.04 17.01
C VAL A 82 5.97 -7.65 17.81
N ASP A 83 6.80 -8.49 17.17
CA ASP A 83 7.94 -9.14 17.82
C ASP A 83 9.05 -8.12 18.12
N ASN A 84 9.84 -8.35 19.18
CA ASN A 84 10.80 -7.37 19.67
C ASN A 84 12.25 -7.57 19.19
N ASP A 85 12.54 -8.74 18.63
CA ASP A 85 13.89 -9.18 18.23
C ASP A 85 14.08 -9.26 16.71
N LEU A 86 13.24 -8.55 15.98
CA LEU A 86 13.25 -8.54 14.52
C LEU A 86 14.50 -7.88 13.96
N SER A 87 14.94 -8.40 12.83
CA SER A 87 16.13 -7.95 12.11
C SER A 87 15.80 -7.27 10.79
N HIS A 88 15.26 -8.01 9.85
CA HIS A 88 15.02 -7.51 8.50
C HIS A 88 13.89 -8.29 7.78
N VAL A 89 13.43 -7.72 6.70
CA VAL A 89 12.46 -8.33 5.77
C VAL A 89 13.14 -8.55 4.43
N LYS A 90 13.02 -9.75 3.87
CA LYS A 90 13.36 -10.02 2.48
C LYS A 90 12.10 -10.02 1.64
N VAL A 91 12.11 -9.26 0.56
CA VAL A 91 10.99 -9.13 -0.38
C VAL A 91 11.29 -9.95 -1.64
N TYR A 92 10.38 -10.83 -1.97
CA TYR A 92 10.47 -11.68 -3.16
C TYR A 92 9.38 -11.32 -4.16
N ARG A 93 9.73 -11.43 -5.45
CA ARG A 93 8.82 -11.21 -6.58
C ARG A 93 8.96 -12.31 -7.61
N TYR A 94 7.84 -12.69 -8.21
CA TYR A 94 7.79 -13.58 -9.38
C TYR A 94 6.63 -13.17 -10.30
N THR A 95 6.54 -13.82 -11.48
CA THR A 95 5.47 -13.65 -12.45
C THR A 95 5.00 -15.02 -12.92
N GLU A 96 3.87 -15.10 -13.59
CA GLU A 96 3.39 -16.38 -14.14
C GLU A 96 4.33 -16.98 -15.17
N SER A 97 4.91 -16.13 -16.01
CA SER A 97 5.89 -16.55 -17.02
C SER A 97 7.24 -16.95 -16.44
N ASN A 98 7.56 -16.49 -15.22
CA ASN A 98 8.75 -16.85 -14.46
C ASN A 98 8.38 -17.10 -12.99
N PRO A 99 7.90 -18.31 -12.65
CA PRO A 99 7.36 -18.62 -11.33
C PRO A 99 8.43 -18.81 -10.24
N GLU A 100 9.72 -18.80 -10.61
CA GLU A 100 10.81 -18.86 -9.64
C GLU A 100 10.94 -17.52 -8.92
N PRO A 101 10.78 -17.48 -7.56
CA PRO A 101 10.85 -16.25 -6.83
C PRO A 101 12.25 -15.64 -6.83
N ASN A 102 12.31 -14.35 -7.14
CA ASN A 102 13.55 -13.57 -7.07
C ASN A 102 13.54 -12.69 -5.81
N LEU A 103 14.61 -12.74 -5.04
CA LEU A 103 14.86 -11.75 -3.98
C LEU A 103 15.14 -10.40 -4.63
N ILE A 104 14.25 -9.42 -4.42
CA ILE A 104 14.35 -8.08 -5.00
C ILE A 104 14.82 -7.02 -4.01
N ALA A 105 14.61 -7.24 -2.70
CA ALA A 105 15.06 -6.32 -1.66
C ALA A 105 15.29 -7.02 -0.32
N THR A 106 16.11 -6.38 0.51
CA THR A 106 16.20 -6.62 1.95
C THR A 106 16.07 -5.28 2.64
N VAL A 107 15.06 -5.12 3.47
CA VAL A 107 14.73 -3.85 4.16
C VAL A 107 14.70 -4.05 5.67
N PRO A 108 14.89 -2.98 6.48
CA PRO A 108 14.74 -3.07 7.94
C PRO A 108 13.36 -3.58 8.36
N ALA A 109 13.28 -4.37 9.43
CA ALA A 109 11.99 -4.80 9.98
C ALA A 109 11.15 -3.64 10.57
N ALA A 110 11.72 -2.45 10.70
CA ALA A 110 11.00 -1.24 11.12
C ALA A 110 10.13 -0.64 10.00
N ASP A 111 10.41 -0.99 8.74
CA ASP A 111 9.64 -0.52 7.60
C ASP A 111 8.31 -1.30 7.54
N ASN A 112 7.29 -0.67 7.01
CA ASN A 112 5.96 -1.26 6.84
C ASN A 112 5.52 -1.37 5.37
N TYR A 113 6.41 -1.11 4.43
CA TYR A 113 6.21 -1.34 2.99
C TYR A 113 7.55 -1.45 2.26
N TYR A 114 7.46 -1.96 1.04
CA TYR A 114 8.51 -1.87 0.02
C TYR A 114 7.92 -1.22 -1.23
N LEU A 115 8.69 -0.34 -1.87
CA LEU A 115 8.33 0.27 -3.14
C LEU A 115 9.17 -0.37 -4.25
N ASP A 116 8.51 -1.16 -5.11
CA ASP A 116 9.16 -1.77 -6.27
C ASP A 116 9.33 -0.76 -7.39
N GLN A 117 10.52 -0.18 -7.44
CA GLN A 117 10.95 0.84 -8.42
C GLN A 117 11.68 0.24 -9.62
N SER A 118 11.61 -1.07 -9.81
CA SER A 118 12.22 -1.70 -10.97
C SER A 118 11.43 -1.40 -12.25
N SER A 119 11.99 -1.78 -13.40
CA SER A 119 11.27 -1.70 -14.68
C SER A 119 10.16 -2.75 -14.70
N LEU A 120 8.94 -2.35 -14.37
CA LEU A 120 7.75 -3.18 -14.42
C LEU A 120 7.11 -3.10 -15.81
N VAL A 121 6.59 -4.23 -16.30
CA VAL A 121 5.86 -4.33 -17.57
C VAL A 121 4.38 -4.12 -17.28
N GLU A 122 3.75 -3.24 -18.04
CA GLU A 122 2.32 -2.97 -17.95
C GLU A 122 1.49 -4.20 -18.31
N ARG A 123 0.35 -4.37 -17.65
CA ARG A 123 -0.57 -5.51 -17.78
C ARG A 123 0.05 -6.87 -17.46
N GLN A 124 1.18 -6.90 -16.77
CA GLN A 124 1.79 -8.10 -16.25
C GLN A 124 1.52 -8.23 -14.76
N TRP A 125 1.00 -9.40 -14.35
CA TRP A 125 0.82 -9.72 -12.94
C TRP A 125 2.16 -10.01 -12.28
N TYR A 126 2.41 -9.31 -11.17
CA TYR A 126 3.53 -9.50 -10.27
C TYR A 126 3.01 -10.02 -8.94
N TYR A 127 3.64 -11.07 -8.44
CA TYR A 127 3.32 -11.72 -7.19
C TYR A 127 4.42 -11.45 -6.19
N TYR A 128 4.04 -11.03 -4.99
CA TYR A 128 4.98 -10.67 -3.93
C TYR A 128 4.68 -11.46 -2.67
N TYR A 129 5.75 -11.90 -2.00
CA TYR A 129 5.70 -12.36 -0.62
C TYR A 129 6.94 -11.88 0.11
N VAL A 130 6.92 -11.95 1.45
CA VAL A 130 8.04 -11.56 2.29
C VAL A 130 8.44 -12.66 3.25
N GLU A 131 9.72 -12.67 3.60
CA GLU A 131 10.28 -13.44 4.71
C GLU A 131 10.70 -12.46 5.80
N LEU A 132 10.14 -12.57 7.00
CA LEU A 132 10.50 -11.79 8.18
C LEU A 132 11.53 -12.55 9.02
N TYR A 133 12.67 -11.95 9.28
CA TYR A 133 13.79 -12.52 10.02
C TYR A 133 13.94 -11.88 11.39
N ASP A 134 14.26 -12.70 12.39
CA ASP A 134 14.72 -12.26 13.70
C ASP A 134 16.26 -12.06 13.76
N ALA A 135 16.78 -11.65 14.90
CA ALA A 135 18.21 -11.47 15.15
C ALA A 135 18.97 -12.81 15.23
N SER A 136 18.26 -13.93 15.30
CA SER A 136 18.78 -15.29 15.35
C SER A 136 18.73 -16.02 14.02
N ASP A 137 18.36 -15.34 12.93
CA ASP A 137 18.15 -15.87 11.58
C ASP A 137 17.02 -16.92 11.46
N ASN A 138 16.10 -16.99 12.43
CA ASN A 138 14.85 -17.69 12.21
C ASN A 138 13.95 -16.80 11.36
N PHE A 139 13.05 -17.41 10.58
CA PHE A 139 12.17 -16.62 9.71
C PHE A 139 10.78 -17.22 9.59
N SER A 140 9.83 -16.38 9.24
CA SER A 140 8.46 -16.74 8.85
C SER A 140 8.12 -16.11 7.50
N VAL A 141 7.24 -16.76 6.74
CA VAL A 141 6.88 -16.39 5.37
C VAL A 141 5.43 -15.90 5.33
N SER A 142 5.16 -14.80 4.64
CA SER A 142 3.81 -14.29 4.43
C SER A 142 3.01 -15.10 3.41
N ASP A 143 1.70 -14.83 3.36
CA ASP A 143 0.91 -15.11 2.16
C ASP A 143 1.41 -14.26 0.98
N THR A 144 0.97 -14.62 -0.23
CA THR A 144 1.30 -13.90 -1.46
C THR A 144 0.20 -12.89 -1.81
N VAL A 145 0.62 -11.67 -2.21
CA VAL A 145 -0.27 -10.67 -2.82
C VAL A 145 0.17 -10.41 -4.25
N SER A 146 -0.73 -9.89 -5.08
CA SER A 146 -0.44 -9.61 -6.49
C SER A 146 -1.03 -8.28 -6.92
N TYR A 147 -0.37 -7.65 -7.91
CA TYR A 147 -0.85 -6.45 -8.58
C TYR A 147 -0.28 -6.36 -9.99
N ALA A 148 -1.01 -5.70 -10.90
CA ALA A 148 -0.57 -5.41 -12.25
C ALA A 148 -0.75 -3.92 -12.54
N LEU A 149 0.26 -3.28 -13.12
CA LEU A 149 0.20 -1.87 -13.51
C LEU A 149 -0.49 -1.71 -14.86
N LEU A 150 -1.30 -0.66 -14.98
CA LEU A 150 -1.70 -0.08 -16.26
C LEU A 150 -0.75 1.03 -16.68
N ALA A 151 -0.75 1.37 -17.98
CA ALA A 151 -0.09 2.56 -18.46
C ALA A 151 -0.74 3.81 -17.84
N LYS A 152 0.08 4.70 -17.28
CA LYS A 152 -0.39 5.92 -16.60
C LYS A 152 -1.10 6.87 -17.54
N SER A 153 -2.21 7.41 -17.06
CA SER A 153 -2.83 8.59 -17.66
C SER A 153 -1.93 9.81 -17.52
N MET A 154 -1.90 10.65 -18.55
CA MET A 154 -1.15 11.91 -18.55
C MET A 154 -2.10 13.09 -18.48
N LEU A 155 -2.09 13.84 -17.38
CA LEU A 155 -2.92 15.03 -17.22
C LEU A 155 -2.51 16.09 -18.23
N THR A 156 -3.47 16.69 -18.94
CA THR A 156 -3.21 17.67 -19.98
C THR A 156 -3.70 19.08 -19.61
N SER A 157 -4.89 19.20 -19.03
CA SER A 157 -5.45 20.48 -18.58
C SER A 157 -6.26 20.29 -17.30
N PRO A 158 -6.16 21.24 -16.33
CA PRO A 158 -5.30 22.41 -16.31
C PRO A 158 -3.81 22.07 -16.15
N ALA A 159 -2.93 23.02 -16.43
CA ALA A 159 -1.52 22.91 -16.11
C ALA A 159 -1.32 22.93 -14.59
N ASP A 160 -0.19 22.40 -14.11
CA ASP A 160 0.10 22.42 -12.68
C ASP A 160 0.22 23.87 -12.16
N GLY A 161 -0.50 24.18 -11.08
CA GLY A 161 -0.57 25.53 -10.50
C GLY A 161 -1.35 26.57 -11.30
N GLU A 162 -2.14 26.15 -12.28
CA GLU A 162 -2.90 27.07 -13.12
C GLU A 162 -4.05 27.75 -12.36
N TYR A 163 -4.26 29.06 -12.63
CA TYR A 163 -5.45 29.78 -12.17
C TYR A 163 -6.62 29.51 -13.10
N VAL A 164 -7.72 29.02 -12.55
CA VAL A 164 -8.86 28.55 -13.33
C VAL A 164 -10.18 29.11 -12.82
N ASP A 165 -11.11 29.40 -13.73
CA ASP A 165 -12.50 29.64 -13.40
C ASP A 165 -13.24 28.29 -13.33
N PRO A 166 -13.75 27.86 -12.17
CA PRO A 166 -14.36 26.56 -12.02
C PRO A 166 -15.65 26.39 -12.82
N THR A 167 -16.24 27.49 -13.32
CA THR A 167 -17.49 27.45 -14.12
C THR A 167 -17.22 27.11 -15.59
N GLU A 168 -15.98 27.24 -16.05
CA GLU A 168 -15.56 27.00 -17.43
C GLU A 168 -14.50 25.89 -17.56
N LEU A 169 -14.07 25.32 -16.43
CA LEU A 169 -12.99 24.34 -16.38
C LEU A 169 -13.46 22.93 -16.74
N SER A 170 -12.68 22.25 -17.56
CA SER A 170 -12.67 20.79 -17.70
C SER A 170 -11.32 20.23 -17.28
N LEU A 171 -11.34 19.13 -16.54
CA LEU A 171 -10.17 18.29 -16.24
C LEU A 171 -9.95 17.38 -17.46
N CYS A 172 -8.76 17.43 -18.06
CA CYS A 172 -8.47 16.68 -19.28
C CYS A 172 -7.20 15.85 -19.11
N TRP A 173 -7.19 14.66 -19.72
CA TRP A 173 -6.04 13.77 -19.70
C TRP A 173 -5.92 12.94 -20.98
N GLU A 174 -4.74 12.46 -21.28
CA GLU A 174 -4.50 11.42 -22.25
C GLU A 174 -4.52 10.06 -21.56
N ARG A 175 -5.13 9.07 -22.18
CA ARG A 175 -5.12 7.69 -21.69
C ARG A 175 -3.71 7.12 -21.85
N GLY A 176 -3.25 6.35 -20.87
CA GLY A 176 -1.98 5.63 -20.97
C GLY A 176 -1.98 4.59 -22.08
N ASP A 177 -3.11 3.88 -22.24
CA ASP A 177 -3.34 2.96 -23.33
C ASP A 177 -4.77 3.08 -23.91
N SER A 178 -4.99 2.51 -25.09
CA SER A 178 -6.29 2.56 -25.78
C SER A 178 -7.32 1.57 -25.23
N GLN A 179 -6.93 0.59 -24.43
CA GLN A 179 -7.83 -0.43 -23.88
C GLN A 179 -8.51 0.05 -22.61
N THR A 180 -7.80 0.87 -21.80
CA THR A 180 -8.36 1.42 -20.55
C THR A 180 -9.50 2.38 -20.85
N SER A 181 -10.66 2.12 -20.24
CA SER A 181 -11.89 2.92 -20.41
C SER A 181 -12.54 3.33 -19.08
N LYS A 182 -12.06 2.82 -17.95
CA LYS A 182 -12.55 3.18 -16.62
C LYS A 182 -11.49 4.00 -15.89
N PHE A 183 -11.91 5.13 -15.38
CA PHE A 183 -11.06 6.08 -14.67
C PHE A 183 -11.77 6.57 -13.41
N ARG A 184 -11.00 6.93 -12.40
CA ARG A 184 -11.50 7.67 -11.24
C ARG A 184 -10.91 9.07 -11.25
N VAL A 185 -11.79 10.08 -11.20
CA VAL A 185 -11.41 11.48 -11.06
C VAL A 185 -11.37 11.79 -9.58
N LEU A 186 -10.23 12.21 -9.07
CA LEU A 186 -10.02 12.51 -7.67
C LEU A 186 -9.60 13.96 -7.48
N LEU A 187 -10.18 14.61 -6.47
CA LEU A 187 -9.89 16.01 -6.12
C LEU A 187 -9.78 16.16 -4.60
N TRP A 188 -8.69 16.72 -4.14
CA TRP A 188 -8.45 17.04 -2.73
C TRP A 188 -8.38 18.54 -2.53
N ASP A 189 -8.92 19.02 -1.41
CA ASP A 189 -8.60 20.34 -0.90
C ASP A 189 -7.16 20.33 -0.39
N ASN A 190 -6.30 21.16 -0.99
CA ASN A 190 -4.87 21.12 -0.71
C ASN A 190 -4.51 21.63 0.69
N ASP A 191 -5.33 22.48 1.28
CA ASP A 191 -5.06 23.07 2.61
C ASP A 191 -5.41 22.11 3.73
N THR A 192 -6.49 21.34 3.55
CA THR A 192 -6.97 20.37 4.55
C THR A 192 -6.47 18.96 4.30
N GLY A 193 -6.04 18.63 3.08
CA GLY A 193 -5.69 17.29 2.63
C GLY A 193 -6.89 16.36 2.45
N ASN A 194 -8.14 16.87 2.63
CA ASN A 194 -9.33 16.04 2.51
C ASN A 194 -9.69 15.79 1.05
N LEU A 195 -10.08 14.55 0.75
CA LEU A 195 -10.76 14.22 -0.50
C LEU A 195 -12.12 14.94 -0.51
N VAL A 196 -12.36 15.77 -1.52
CA VAL A 196 -13.58 16.57 -1.67
C VAL A 196 -14.44 16.14 -2.84
N PHE A 197 -13.88 15.33 -3.72
CA PHE A 197 -14.60 14.76 -4.85
C PHE A 197 -13.89 13.50 -5.35
N ASP A 198 -14.69 12.48 -5.63
CA ASP A 198 -14.32 11.25 -6.34
C ASP A 198 -15.45 10.85 -7.28
N TYR A 199 -15.11 10.32 -8.45
CA TYR A 199 -16.10 9.91 -9.43
C TYR A 199 -15.54 8.91 -10.43
N ASP A 200 -16.24 7.78 -10.59
CA ASP A 200 -15.95 6.80 -11.63
C ASP A 200 -16.42 7.30 -12.99
N TYR A 201 -15.48 7.50 -13.89
CA TYR A 201 -15.71 7.98 -15.25
C TYR A 201 -15.48 6.86 -16.26
N TYR A 202 -16.50 6.56 -17.03
CA TYR A 202 -16.44 5.57 -18.09
C TYR A 202 -16.30 6.25 -19.44
N TYR A 203 -15.13 6.12 -20.05
CA TYR A 203 -14.84 6.67 -21.36
C TYR A 203 -15.30 5.73 -22.47
N THR A 204 -16.21 6.20 -23.31
CA THR A 204 -16.70 5.44 -24.46
C THR A 204 -16.48 6.28 -25.72
N PRO A 205 -15.42 6.01 -26.51
CA PRO A 205 -15.17 6.74 -27.74
C PRO A 205 -16.24 6.39 -28.77
N ASN A 206 -16.84 7.43 -29.38
CA ASN A 206 -17.85 7.29 -30.41
C ASN A 206 -17.28 7.41 -31.82
N VAL A 207 -16.01 7.85 -31.95
CA VAL A 207 -15.34 8.15 -33.21
C VAL A 207 -13.87 7.76 -33.14
N GLU A 208 -13.27 7.46 -34.30
CA GLU A 208 -11.84 7.24 -34.43
C GLU A 208 -11.22 8.30 -35.35
N PRO A 209 -10.12 8.96 -34.98
CA PRO A 209 -9.39 8.83 -33.70
C PRO A 209 -10.23 9.36 -32.54
N SER A 210 -10.14 8.65 -31.38
CA SER A 210 -10.85 9.03 -30.18
C SER A 210 -10.31 10.34 -29.60
N PRO A 211 -11.16 11.32 -29.24
CA PRO A 211 -10.72 12.48 -28.50
C PRO A 211 -10.17 12.07 -27.12
N PRO A 212 -9.27 12.86 -26.49
CA PRO A 212 -8.88 12.61 -25.13
C PRO A 212 -10.09 12.71 -24.18
N PRO A 213 -10.09 11.96 -23.05
CA PRO A 213 -11.12 12.10 -22.03
C PRO A 213 -11.10 13.51 -21.42
N GLU A 214 -12.29 14.02 -21.10
CA GLU A 214 -12.48 15.26 -20.36
C GLU A 214 -13.60 15.12 -19.34
N PHE A 215 -13.50 15.80 -18.23
CA PHE A 215 -14.50 15.83 -17.18
C PHE A 215 -14.72 17.26 -16.69
N PRO A 216 -15.97 17.80 -16.75
CA PRO A 216 -16.24 19.15 -16.26
C PRO A 216 -15.90 19.24 -14.78
N PHE A 217 -15.37 20.39 -14.34
CA PHE A 217 -15.06 20.59 -12.93
C PHE A 217 -16.32 20.37 -12.07
N PRO A 218 -16.23 19.60 -10.97
CA PRO A 218 -17.41 19.20 -10.21
C PRO A 218 -18.01 20.38 -9.43
N VAL A 219 -19.32 20.31 -9.19
CA VAL A 219 -20.00 21.22 -8.27
C VAL A 219 -19.70 20.78 -6.84
N LEU A 220 -18.84 21.53 -6.17
CA LEU A 220 -18.44 21.23 -4.79
C LEU A 220 -19.36 21.91 -3.76
N THR A 221 -19.46 21.31 -2.58
CA THR A 221 -20.17 21.87 -1.42
C THR A 221 -19.27 21.78 -0.17
N PRO A 222 -18.83 22.92 0.42
CA PRO A 222 -19.12 24.30 -0.02
C PRO A 222 -18.53 24.66 -1.37
N ALA A 223 -19.09 25.68 -2.02
CA ALA A 223 -18.56 26.17 -3.29
C ALA A 223 -17.12 26.70 -3.12
N PRO A 224 -16.23 26.47 -4.11
CA PRO A 224 -14.87 26.98 -4.09
C PRO A 224 -14.82 28.50 -3.92
N VAL A 225 -13.75 29.00 -3.33
CA VAL A 225 -13.50 30.45 -3.19
C VAL A 225 -12.23 30.87 -3.91
N ASN A 226 -12.13 32.16 -4.30
CA ASN A 226 -10.93 32.68 -4.94
C ASN A 226 -9.68 32.42 -4.09
N GLY A 227 -8.63 31.89 -4.74
CA GLY A 227 -7.37 31.54 -4.11
C GLY A 227 -7.32 30.14 -3.47
N GLN A 228 -8.44 29.44 -3.42
CA GLN A 228 -8.45 28.06 -2.93
C GLN A 228 -7.67 27.16 -3.88
N VAL A 229 -6.83 26.29 -3.32
CA VAL A 229 -5.99 25.37 -4.07
C VAL A 229 -6.55 23.96 -3.96
N TYR A 230 -6.70 23.30 -5.07
CA TYR A 230 -7.04 21.88 -5.12
C TYR A 230 -5.89 21.07 -5.75
N ARG A 231 -5.71 19.84 -5.29
CA ARG A 231 -4.88 18.83 -5.92
C ARG A 231 -5.78 17.83 -6.61
N TRP A 232 -5.39 17.36 -7.78
CA TRP A 232 -6.18 16.38 -8.52
C TRP A 232 -5.31 15.37 -9.26
N ARG A 233 -5.86 14.20 -9.50
CA ARG A 233 -5.27 13.14 -10.33
C ARG A 233 -6.36 12.29 -10.98
N ILE A 234 -5.93 11.42 -11.86
CA ILE A 234 -6.74 10.39 -12.51
C ILE A 234 -6.14 9.02 -12.22
N ASP A 235 -6.93 8.15 -11.62
CA ASP A 235 -6.61 6.74 -11.49
C ASP A 235 -7.27 5.98 -12.64
N ALA A 236 -6.50 5.14 -13.31
CA ALA A 236 -6.99 4.29 -14.38
C ALA A 236 -7.07 2.86 -13.86
N PHE A 237 -8.16 2.16 -14.15
CA PHE A 237 -8.32 0.77 -13.74
C PHE A 237 -9.05 -0.07 -14.76
N ASP A 238 -8.78 -1.38 -14.72
CA ASP A 238 -9.32 -2.38 -15.62
C ASP A 238 -9.45 -3.71 -14.88
N LEU A 239 -10.52 -4.45 -15.16
CA LEU A 239 -10.72 -5.75 -14.56
C LEU A 239 -10.11 -6.82 -15.48
N ASP A 240 -9.11 -7.54 -14.97
CA ASP A 240 -8.68 -8.78 -15.61
C ASP A 240 -9.70 -9.88 -15.34
N SER A 241 -10.46 -10.23 -16.38
CA SER A 241 -11.53 -11.23 -16.28
C SER A 241 -10.99 -12.66 -16.10
N GLU A 242 -9.73 -12.94 -16.43
CA GLU A 242 -9.10 -14.24 -16.23
C GLU A 242 -8.74 -14.46 -14.75
N HIS A 243 -8.20 -13.45 -14.11
CA HIS A 243 -7.81 -13.50 -12.69
C HIS A 243 -8.92 -13.02 -11.75
N ASN A 244 -9.93 -12.33 -12.28
CA ASN A 244 -10.95 -11.60 -11.50
C ASN A 244 -10.32 -10.64 -10.48
N LEU A 245 -9.27 -9.97 -10.91
CA LEU A 245 -8.51 -8.99 -10.14
C LEU A 245 -8.46 -7.67 -10.90
N GLU A 246 -8.37 -6.57 -10.18
CA GLU A 246 -8.26 -5.24 -10.73
C GLU A 246 -6.80 -4.85 -10.91
N MET A 247 -6.47 -4.29 -12.09
CA MET A 247 -5.19 -3.65 -12.40
C MET A 247 -5.40 -2.15 -12.36
N GLY A 248 -4.37 -1.39 -12.05
CA GLY A 248 -4.51 0.05 -12.00
C GLY A 248 -3.24 0.85 -12.27
N SER A 249 -3.42 2.14 -12.35
CA SER A 249 -2.34 3.12 -12.32
C SER A 249 -2.85 4.46 -11.81
N GLU A 250 -2.01 5.20 -11.12
CA GLU A 250 -2.27 6.54 -10.65
C GLU A 250 -1.51 7.55 -11.50
N SER A 251 -2.15 8.58 -12.03
CA SER A 251 -1.44 9.65 -12.72
C SER A 251 -0.57 10.44 -11.74
N SER A 252 0.40 11.19 -12.26
CA SER A 252 1.03 12.24 -11.46
C SER A 252 -0.01 13.28 -11.07
N GLU A 253 0.14 13.83 -9.88
CA GLU A 253 -0.78 14.85 -9.37
C GLU A 253 -0.49 16.22 -9.95
N ARG A 254 -1.53 17.05 -10.05
CA ARG A 254 -1.43 18.48 -10.35
C ARG A 254 -2.24 19.30 -9.36
N THR A 255 -1.83 20.55 -9.19
CA THR A 255 -2.59 21.56 -8.45
C THR A 255 -3.31 22.50 -9.40
N LEU A 256 -4.41 23.07 -8.94
CA LEU A 256 -5.13 24.18 -9.60
C LEU A 256 -5.56 25.21 -8.57
N ILE A 257 -5.68 26.46 -8.98
CA ILE A 257 -6.00 27.59 -8.09
C ILE A 257 -7.27 28.28 -8.59
N ILE A 258 -8.28 28.34 -7.75
CA ILE A 258 -9.57 28.93 -8.13
C ILE A 258 -9.46 30.45 -8.30
N ARG A 259 -9.98 30.92 -9.41
CA ARG A 259 -10.06 32.35 -9.73
C ARG A 259 -11.30 32.61 -10.60
N TYR A 260 -12.35 33.14 -9.98
CA TYR A 260 -13.54 33.60 -10.74
C TYR A 260 -13.22 34.84 -11.54
N ASN A 261 -13.68 34.91 -12.78
CA ASN A 261 -13.53 36.05 -13.72
C ASN A 261 -14.53 37.16 -13.41
#